data_5905a321985f057c5da91684f677c03d
#
_entry.id   5905a321985f057c5da91684f677c03d
#
_cell.length_a   1.000
_cell.length_b   1.000
_cell.length_c   1.000
_cell.angle_alpha   90.00
_cell.angle_beta   90.00
_cell.angle_gamma   90.00
#
_symmetry.space_group_name_H-M   'P 1'
#
loop_
_entity.id
_entity.type
_entity.pdbx_description
1 polymer ?
#
loop_
_entity_poly.entity_id
_entity_poly.type
_entity_poly.pdbx_seq_one_letter_code
_entity_poly.pdbx_strand_id
1 'polypeptide(L)'
;MNVSTPVIKQTMSQTPFDLPIRRDLRWDFSGVNAHFVADDVLVNHLWTAFSLGAPGIERFFISALRPLADRIDDVKLRQDMHGMLAQEAMHAAAHAKFNRELLANGVATQRATAHIDEIVTWISSDFEAMDMVGMVAAGEHMLYSFAILYLANESIGASMSPQVQRLFEYHMLEEAEHGAVSHDIFRYFCQDNYFHRVRTAFIAARAINRLLLGTVRILVEDGPDKITWRNWFRFWRYGLMRPGLFRIMAVRLIQYVSPFYRMSFKVGDDAVRKRYEDRLYASQPVAP
;
A
#
# COMPACT_ATOMS: atom_id res chain seq x y z
N MET A 1 38.47 -37.79 -4.62
CA MET A 1 37.67 -36.81 -3.86
C MET A 1 36.69 -36.19 -4.82
N ASN A 2 35.42 -36.60 -4.80
CA ASN A 2 34.39 -36.00 -5.60
C ASN A 2 33.92 -34.74 -4.89
N VAL A 3 34.34 -33.59 -5.37
CA VAL A 3 33.79 -32.32 -4.97
C VAL A 3 32.44 -32.18 -5.71
N SER A 4 31.35 -32.51 -5.01
CA SER A 4 30.01 -32.24 -5.52
C SER A 4 29.85 -30.73 -5.62
N THR A 5 29.73 -30.23 -6.83
CA THR A 5 29.37 -28.84 -7.12
C THR A 5 28.05 -28.57 -6.39
N PRO A 6 27.93 -27.53 -5.55
CA PRO A 6 26.65 -27.22 -4.89
C PRO A 6 25.63 -26.92 -5.97
N VAL A 7 24.54 -27.68 -5.96
CA VAL A 7 23.35 -27.38 -6.77
C VAL A 7 22.81 -26.05 -6.24
N ILE A 8 23.06 -24.97 -6.95
CA ILE A 8 22.46 -23.69 -6.65
C ILE A 8 20.96 -23.87 -6.88
N LYS A 9 20.19 -24.06 -5.80
CA LYS A 9 18.73 -24.03 -5.89
C LYS A 9 18.34 -22.66 -6.45
N GLN A 10 17.63 -22.66 -7.58
CA GLN A 10 17.11 -21.44 -8.18
C GLN A 10 16.19 -20.77 -7.15
N THR A 11 16.42 -19.48 -6.86
CA THR A 11 15.57 -18.73 -5.93
C THR A 11 14.12 -18.67 -6.41
N MET A 12 13.19 -18.68 -5.47
CA MET A 12 11.76 -18.42 -5.74
C MET A 12 11.44 -16.94 -5.86
N SER A 13 12.33 -16.06 -5.39
CA SER A 13 12.14 -14.62 -5.51
C SER A 13 12.20 -14.18 -6.97
N GLN A 14 11.19 -13.41 -7.37
CA GLN A 14 11.09 -12.77 -8.68
C GLN A 14 11.53 -11.29 -8.64
N THR A 15 11.91 -10.77 -7.46
CA THR A 15 12.36 -9.40 -7.29
C THR A 15 13.78 -9.25 -7.86
N PRO A 16 13.97 -8.39 -8.89
CA PRO A 16 15.24 -8.31 -9.61
C PRO A 16 16.31 -7.44 -8.90
N PHE A 17 15.96 -6.78 -7.79
CA PHE A 17 16.82 -5.88 -7.03
C PHE A 17 16.67 -6.16 -5.53
N ASP A 18 17.54 -5.56 -4.73
CA ASP A 18 17.41 -5.55 -3.28
C ASP A 18 16.48 -4.42 -2.84
N LEU A 19 15.67 -4.64 -1.80
CA LEU A 19 14.74 -3.63 -1.30
C LEU A 19 15.51 -2.61 -0.43
N PRO A 20 15.62 -1.34 -0.85
CA PRO A 20 16.36 -0.33 -0.10
C PRO A 20 15.55 0.15 1.10
N ILE A 21 16.19 0.30 2.25
CA ILE A 21 15.57 0.88 3.45
C ILE A 21 15.93 2.36 3.55
N ARG A 22 14.96 3.23 3.25
CA ARG A 22 15.15 4.69 3.20
C ARG A 22 14.95 5.34 4.57
N ARG A 23 15.83 5.05 5.53
CA ARG A 23 15.73 5.51 6.92
C ARG A 23 16.08 6.97 7.17
N ASP A 24 16.75 7.61 6.24
CA ASP A 24 17.25 8.97 6.31
C ASP A 24 16.20 10.03 5.90
N LEU A 25 15.00 9.60 5.49
CA LEU A 25 13.92 10.51 5.12
C LEU A 25 13.33 11.22 6.35
N ARG A 26 13.30 12.54 6.29
CA ARG A 26 12.73 13.38 7.34
C ARG A 26 11.34 13.86 6.94
N TRP A 27 10.43 13.81 7.89
CA TRP A 27 9.05 14.23 7.71
C TRP A 27 8.74 15.45 8.55
N ASP A 28 8.27 16.51 7.92
CA ASP A 28 7.69 17.68 8.57
C ASP A 28 6.31 17.94 7.96
N PHE A 29 5.28 17.81 8.77
CA PHE A 29 3.88 18.03 8.39
C PHE A 29 3.29 19.25 9.09
N SER A 30 4.12 20.07 9.77
CA SER A 30 3.66 21.27 10.43
C SER A 30 2.97 22.21 9.43
N GLY A 31 1.79 22.70 9.80
CA GLY A 31 1.00 23.60 8.97
C GLY A 31 0.31 22.96 7.76
N VAL A 32 0.30 21.63 7.62
CA VAL A 32 -0.49 20.97 6.57
C VAL A 32 -1.97 21.18 6.83
N ASN A 33 -2.69 21.69 5.83
CA ASN A 33 -4.12 21.90 5.91
C ASN A 33 -4.89 20.57 5.94
N ALA A 34 -6.03 20.53 6.63
CA ALA A 34 -6.97 19.41 6.60
C ALA A 34 -7.44 19.05 5.16
N HIS A 35 -7.58 20.08 4.32
CA HIS A 35 -7.81 19.95 2.88
C HIS A 35 -6.48 20.03 2.12
N PHE A 36 -5.71 18.96 2.14
CA PHE A 36 -4.41 18.88 1.49
C PHE A 36 -4.47 18.48 0.00
N VAL A 37 -5.65 18.06 -0.49
CA VAL A 37 -5.93 17.83 -1.91
C VAL A 37 -6.80 18.97 -2.45
N ALA A 38 -6.31 19.67 -3.46
CA ALA A 38 -6.96 20.89 -3.98
C ALA A 38 -8.24 20.64 -4.80
N ASP A 39 -8.38 19.46 -5.41
CA ASP A 39 -9.39 19.22 -6.45
C ASP A 39 -10.81 19.06 -5.93
N ASP A 40 -11.01 18.30 -4.85
CA ASP A 40 -12.36 17.99 -4.34
C ASP A 40 -12.30 17.43 -2.91
N VAL A 41 -13.29 17.82 -2.08
CA VAL A 41 -13.39 17.39 -0.68
C VAL A 41 -13.51 15.87 -0.53
N LEU A 42 -14.27 15.18 -1.38
CA LEU A 42 -14.39 13.72 -1.30
C LEU A 42 -13.12 13.00 -1.77
N VAL A 43 -12.40 13.56 -2.73
CA VAL A 43 -11.07 13.07 -3.12
C VAL A 43 -10.09 13.29 -1.98
N ASN A 44 -10.13 14.43 -1.30
CA ASN A 44 -9.36 14.66 -0.07
C ASN A 44 -9.68 13.62 1.01
N HIS A 45 -10.96 13.34 1.26
CA HIS A 45 -11.36 12.30 2.22
C HIS A 45 -10.89 10.90 1.82
N LEU A 46 -10.83 10.57 0.52
CA LEU A 46 -10.29 9.30 0.05
C LEU A 46 -8.80 9.16 0.41
N TRP A 47 -8.00 10.19 0.17
CA TRP A 47 -6.59 10.20 0.53
C TRP A 47 -6.35 10.24 2.04
N THR A 48 -7.24 10.94 2.78
CA THR A 48 -7.28 10.89 4.24
C THR A 48 -7.56 9.47 4.73
N ALA A 49 -8.55 8.80 4.15
CA ALA A 49 -8.89 7.41 4.51
C ALA A 49 -7.74 6.44 4.23
N PHE A 50 -7.03 6.62 3.10
CA PHE A 50 -5.83 5.86 2.81
C PHE A 50 -4.77 6.06 3.90
N SER A 51 -4.44 7.33 4.21
CA SER A 51 -3.43 7.63 5.22
C SER A 51 -3.81 7.14 6.62
N LEU A 52 -5.07 7.28 7.03
CA LEU A 52 -5.54 6.77 8.32
C LEU A 52 -5.44 5.24 8.41
N GLY A 53 -5.69 4.55 7.28
CA GLY A 53 -5.65 3.09 7.19
C GLY A 53 -4.25 2.50 7.17
N ALA A 54 -3.29 3.18 6.55
CA ALA A 54 -1.94 2.67 6.34
C ALA A 54 -1.28 2.11 7.61
N PRO A 55 -1.20 2.82 8.75
CA PRO A 55 -0.53 2.27 9.94
C PRO A 55 -1.15 0.98 10.47
N GLY A 56 -2.46 0.79 10.32
CA GLY A 56 -3.17 -0.42 10.75
C GLY A 56 -2.90 -1.60 9.82
N ILE A 57 -3.03 -1.38 8.53
CA ILE A 57 -2.84 -2.42 7.50
C ILE A 57 -1.37 -2.88 7.44
N GLU A 58 -0.41 -1.96 7.50
CA GLU A 58 1.02 -2.30 7.48
C GLU A 58 1.42 -3.08 8.73
N ARG A 59 0.91 -2.72 9.91
CA ARG A 59 1.09 -3.56 11.12
C ARG A 59 0.47 -4.95 10.97
N PHE A 60 -0.68 -5.06 10.29
CA PHE A 60 -1.25 -6.36 9.95
C PHE A 60 -0.31 -7.16 9.03
N PHE A 61 0.24 -6.56 7.98
CA PHE A 61 1.20 -7.22 7.09
C PHE A 61 2.43 -7.73 7.85
N ILE A 62 3.01 -6.87 8.69
CA ILE A 62 4.15 -7.23 9.54
C ILE A 62 3.79 -8.38 10.49
N SER A 63 2.64 -8.33 11.15
CA SER A 63 2.24 -9.36 12.11
C SER A 63 1.95 -10.71 11.45
N ALA A 64 1.41 -10.70 10.24
CA ALA A 64 1.11 -11.90 9.46
C ALA A 64 2.39 -12.60 8.94
N LEU A 65 3.37 -11.82 8.50
CA LEU A 65 4.54 -12.37 7.81
C LEU A 65 5.75 -12.59 8.71
N ARG A 66 6.04 -11.69 9.65
CA ARG A 66 7.24 -11.78 10.51
C ARG A 66 7.45 -13.14 11.18
N PRO A 67 6.43 -13.82 11.74
CA PRO A 67 6.60 -15.14 12.36
C PRO A 67 7.03 -16.25 11.38
N LEU A 68 6.93 -15.99 10.08
CA LEU A 68 7.24 -16.95 9.03
C LEU A 68 8.65 -16.77 8.45
N ALA A 69 9.34 -15.66 8.74
CA ALA A 69 10.63 -15.31 8.14
C ALA A 69 11.69 -16.40 8.32
N ASP A 70 11.84 -16.93 9.52
CA ASP A 70 12.83 -17.98 9.82
C ASP A 70 12.48 -19.35 9.23
N ARG A 71 11.28 -19.49 8.66
CA ARG A 71 10.80 -20.72 8.00
C ARG A 71 11.06 -20.71 6.49
N ILE A 72 11.62 -19.62 5.95
CA ILE A 72 11.98 -19.52 4.53
C ILE A 72 13.42 -19.96 4.35
N ASP A 73 13.63 -21.11 3.69
CA ASP A 73 14.97 -21.63 3.37
C ASP A 73 15.65 -20.87 2.21
N ASP A 74 14.86 -20.25 1.33
CA ASP A 74 15.34 -19.43 0.21
C ASP A 74 15.91 -18.12 0.75
N VAL A 75 17.24 -17.96 0.63
CA VAL A 75 17.99 -16.84 1.20
C VAL A 75 17.53 -15.51 0.62
N LYS A 76 17.34 -15.45 -0.72
CA LYS A 76 16.91 -14.20 -1.38
C LYS A 76 15.51 -13.83 -0.99
N LEU A 77 14.56 -14.78 -1.01
CA LEU A 77 13.18 -14.54 -0.63
C LEU A 77 13.06 -14.09 0.84
N ARG A 78 13.85 -14.68 1.73
CA ARG A 78 13.91 -14.26 3.13
C ARG A 78 14.45 -12.83 3.29
N GLN A 79 15.50 -12.48 2.53
CA GLN A 79 16.05 -11.11 2.52
C GLN A 79 15.03 -10.11 2.00
N ASP A 80 14.33 -10.41 0.90
CA ASP A 80 13.29 -9.56 0.34
C ASP A 80 12.14 -9.36 1.32
N MET A 81 11.69 -10.42 1.99
CA MET A 81 10.68 -10.32 3.04
C MET A 81 11.13 -9.39 4.18
N HIS A 82 12.37 -9.51 4.66
CA HIS A 82 12.89 -8.61 5.70
C HIS A 82 12.97 -7.15 5.21
N GLY A 83 13.37 -6.93 3.96
CA GLY A 83 13.38 -5.60 3.34
C GLY A 83 11.98 -4.99 3.31
N MET A 84 10.99 -5.74 2.78
CA MET A 84 9.59 -5.33 2.73
C MET A 84 9.06 -5.00 4.12
N LEU A 85 9.20 -5.89 5.12
CA LEU A 85 8.72 -5.64 6.47
C LEU A 85 9.37 -4.42 7.14
N ALA A 86 10.60 -4.07 6.78
CA ALA A 86 11.25 -2.85 7.26
C ALA A 86 10.69 -1.60 6.59
N GLN A 87 10.38 -1.65 5.29
CA GLN A 87 9.71 -0.57 4.56
C GLN A 87 8.30 -0.35 5.12
N GLU A 88 7.50 -1.42 5.35
CA GLU A 88 6.18 -1.33 5.98
C GLU A 88 6.21 -0.64 7.35
N ALA A 89 7.20 -0.95 8.18
CA ALA A 89 7.35 -0.30 9.49
C ALA A 89 7.63 1.21 9.36
N MET A 90 8.37 1.62 8.33
CA MET A 90 8.66 3.03 8.05
C MET A 90 7.43 3.77 7.49
N HIS A 91 6.63 3.12 6.62
CA HIS A 91 5.35 3.63 6.13
C HIS A 91 4.39 3.89 7.30
N ALA A 92 4.19 2.88 8.15
CA ALA A 92 3.34 3.00 9.35
C ALA A 92 3.73 4.21 10.21
N ALA A 93 5.04 4.41 10.42
CA ALA A 93 5.54 5.53 11.23
C ALA A 93 5.32 6.88 10.55
N ALA A 94 5.58 6.99 9.25
CA ALA A 94 5.42 8.23 8.48
C ALA A 94 3.94 8.66 8.42
N HIS A 95 3.04 7.73 8.07
CA HIS A 95 1.60 7.99 8.05
C HIS A 95 1.04 8.27 9.44
N ALA A 96 1.48 7.58 10.48
CA ALA A 96 1.07 7.88 11.86
C ALA A 96 1.47 9.29 12.29
N LYS A 97 2.64 9.79 11.85
CA LYS A 97 3.06 11.18 12.09
C LYS A 97 2.14 12.17 11.38
N PHE A 98 1.83 11.95 10.10
CA PHE A 98 0.92 12.78 9.33
C PHE A 98 -0.51 12.76 9.90
N ASN A 99 -1.01 11.59 10.29
CA ASN A 99 -2.36 11.43 10.87
C ASN A 99 -2.51 12.20 12.19
N ARG A 100 -1.46 12.30 13.01
CA ARG A 100 -1.48 13.16 14.24
C ARG A 100 -1.63 14.64 13.88
N GLU A 101 -1.02 15.08 12.80
CA GLU A 101 -1.16 16.48 12.35
C GLU A 101 -2.58 16.75 11.80
N LEU A 102 -3.16 15.82 11.06
CA LEU A 102 -4.56 15.92 10.62
C LEU A 102 -5.51 16.04 11.82
N LEU A 103 -5.32 15.25 12.87
CA LEU A 103 -6.11 15.33 14.09
C LEU A 103 -5.92 16.68 14.79
N ALA A 104 -4.67 17.18 14.90
CA ALA A 104 -4.38 18.49 15.49
C ALA A 104 -5.01 19.65 14.72
N ASN A 105 -5.19 19.49 13.40
CA ASN A 105 -5.85 20.46 12.52
C ASN A 105 -7.37 20.27 12.42
N GLY A 106 -7.98 19.52 13.33
CA GLY A 106 -9.43 19.41 13.49
C GLY A 106 -10.13 18.42 12.55
N VAL A 107 -9.40 17.55 11.86
CA VAL A 107 -10.03 16.45 11.11
C VAL A 107 -10.63 15.46 12.11
N ALA A 108 -11.93 15.19 12.00
CA ALA A 108 -12.66 14.28 12.87
C ALA A 108 -12.26 12.81 12.60
N THR A 109 -11.08 12.40 13.09
CA THR A 109 -10.49 11.09 12.78
C THR A 109 -10.90 9.99 13.75
N GLN A 110 -11.51 10.32 14.90
CA GLN A 110 -11.70 9.37 16.00
C GLN A 110 -12.60 8.20 15.65
N ARG A 111 -13.79 8.45 15.05
CA ARG A 111 -14.69 7.40 14.57
C ARG A 111 -14.10 6.65 13.37
N ALA A 112 -13.41 7.37 12.48
CA ALA A 112 -12.73 6.79 11.33
C ALA A 112 -11.63 5.81 11.78
N THR A 113 -10.81 6.19 12.75
CA THR A 113 -9.77 5.32 13.31
C THR A 113 -10.37 4.08 13.98
N ALA A 114 -11.42 4.24 14.80
CA ALA A 114 -12.11 3.11 15.42
C ALA A 114 -12.67 2.12 14.38
N HIS A 115 -13.26 2.63 13.29
CA HIS A 115 -13.73 1.81 12.18
C HIS A 115 -12.60 1.02 11.48
N ILE A 116 -11.44 1.67 11.30
CA ILE A 116 -10.25 1.02 10.74
C ILE A 116 -9.75 -0.08 11.69
N ASP A 117 -9.68 0.21 12.99
CA ASP A 117 -9.23 -0.76 14.01
C ASP A 117 -10.16 -1.99 14.08
N GLU A 118 -11.48 -1.82 13.90
CA GLU A 118 -12.43 -2.94 13.78
C GLU A 118 -12.11 -3.82 12.56
N ILE A 119 -11.79 -3.21 11.41
CA ILE A 119 -11.45 -3.97 10.20
C ILE A 119 -10.12 -4.71 10.38
N VAL A 120 -9.11 -4.04 10.93
CA VAL A 120 -7.79 -4.65 11.20
C VAL A 120 -7.92 -5.79 12.20
N THR A 121 -8.70 -5.60 13.26
CA THR A 121 -9.00 -6.66 14.23
C THR A 121 -9.67 -7.85 13.54
N TRP A 122 -10.71 -7.62 12.73
CA TRP A 122 -11.39 -8.67 12.00
C TRP A 122 -10.44 -9.49 11.12
N ILE A 123 -9.57 -8.85 10.31
CA ILE A 123 -8.65 -9.60 9.44
C ILE A 123 -7.50 -10.26 10.19
N SER A 124 -7.21 -9.82 11.42
CA SER A 124 -6.12 -10.37 12.24
C SER A 124 -6.56 -11.51 13.16
N SER A 125 -7.85 -11.57 13.56
CA SER A 125 -8.35 -12.51 14.56
C SER A 125 -9.22 -13.61 14.00
N ASP A 126 -9.92 -13.39 12.88
CA ASP A 126 -10.93 -14.31 12.37
C ASP A 126 -10.39 -15.32 11.32
N PHE A 127 -9.08 -15.22 11.01
CA PHE A 127 -8.45 -16.00 9.95
C PHE A 127 -7.17 -16.69 10.41
N GLU A 128 -6.90 -17.85 9.81
CA GLU A 128 -5.67 -18.59 10.07
C GLU A 128 -4.43 -17.92 9.42
N ALA A 129 -3.24 -18.28 9.91
CA ALA A 129 -1.99 -17.69 9.44
C ALA A 129 -1.80 -17.75 7.91
N MET A 130 -2.19 -18.87 7.28
CA MET A 130 -2.07 -18.99 5.81
C MET A 130 -3.09 -18.14 5.06
N ASP A 131 -4.27 -17.92 5.63
CA ASP A 131 -5.25 -16.97 5.09
C ASP A 131 -4.71 -15.54 5.16
N MET A 132 -4.07 -15.18 6.27
CA MET A 132 -3.41 -13.87 6.40
C MET A 132 -2.31 -13.68 5.36
N VAL A 133 -1.47 -14.69 5.11
CA VAL A 133 -0.47 -14.66 4.02
C VAL A 133 -1.14 -14.40 2.67
N GLY A 134 -2.24 -15.09 2.37
CA GLY A 134 -2.98 -14.87 1.12
C GLY A 134 -3.63 -13.48 1.03
N MET A 135 -4.13 -12.93 2.16
CA MET A 135 -4.68 -11.58 2.22
C MET A 135 -3.58 -10.52 2.03
N VAL A 136 -2.40 -10.71 2.62
CA VAL A 136 -1.25 -9.82 2.40
C VAL A 136 -0.86 -9.83 0.93
N ALA A 137 -0.67 -11.00 0.32
CA ALA A 137 -0.32 -11.11 -1.09
C ALA A 137 -1.33 -10.43 -2.03
N ALA A 138 -2.63 -10.53 -1.72
CA ALA A 138 -3.68 -9.86 -2.50
C ALA A 138 -3.71 -8.35 -2.24
N GLY A 139 -3.52 -7.91 -1.00
CA GLY A 139 -3.44 -6.51 -0.62
C GLY A 139 -2.28 -5.81 -1.31
N GLU A 140 -1.10 -6.37 -1.22
CA GLU A 140 0.12 -5.91 -1.88
C GLU A 140 -0.01 -5.85 -3.40
N HIS A 141 -0.66 -6.85 -4.01
CA HIS A 141 -0.92 -6.79 -5.45
C HIS A 141 -1.81 -5.58 -5.84
N MET A 142 -2.79 -5.24 -5.01
CA MET A 142 -3.63 -4.07 -5.24
C MET A 142 -2.87 -2.77 -4.97
N LEU A 143 -2.06 -2.70 -3.92
CA LEU A 143 -1.22 -1.54 -3.59
C LEU A 143 -0.16 -1.31 -4.67
N TYR A 144 0.57 -2.35 -5.10
CA TYR A 144 1.48 -2.28 -6.26
C TYR A 144 0.80 -1.69 -7.49
N SER A 145 -0.39 -2.19 -7.81
CA SER A 145 -1.13 -1.73 -8.99
C SER A 145 -1.57 -0.27 -8.88
N PHE A 146 -1.91 0.16 -7.68
CA PHE A 146 -2.21 1.54 -7.36
C PHE A 146 -0.96 2.42 -7.40
N ALA A 147 0.16 1.93 -6.87
CA ALA A 147 1.45 2.63 -6.91
C ALA A 147 1.89 2.92 -8.36
N ILE A 148 1.82 1.93 -9.24
CA ILE A 148 2.14 2.13 -10.66
C ILE A 148 1.19 3.16 -11.32
N LEU A 149 -0.11 3.15 -10.99
CA LEU A 149 -1.04 4.17 -11.47
C LEU A 149 -0.66 5.56 -10.96
N TYR A 150 -0.34 5.69 -9.67
CA TYR A 150 0.06 6.96 -9.05
C TYR A 150 1.33 7.51 -9.69
N LEU A 151 2.38 6.69 -9.76
CA LEU A 151 3.68 7.09 -10.30
C LEU A 151 3.64 7.40 -11.81
N ALA A 152 2.71 6.79 -12.56
CA ALA A 152 2.50 7.09 -13.98
C ALA A 152 1.66 8.35 -14.23
N ASN A 153 0.98 8.91 -13.20
CA ASN A 153 0.09 10.05 -13.33
C ASN A 153 0.48 11.18 -12.36
N GLU A 154 1.46 11.97 -12.73
CA GLU A 154 1.98 13.08 -11.90
C GLU A 154 0.88 14.04 -11.42
N SER A 155 -0.24 14.18 -12.16
CA SER A 155 -1.37 15.01 -11.76
C SER A 155 -2.03 14.58 -10.44
N ILE A 156 -1.90 13.32 -10.03
CA ILE A 156 -2.44 12.85 -8.76
C ILE A 156 -1.69 13.52 -7.61
N GLY A 157 -0.36 13.41 -7.59
CA GLY A 157 0.47 14.04 -6.57
C GLY A 157 0.45 15.56 -6.64
N ALA A 158 0.45 16.13 -7.86
CA ALA A 158 0.44 17.59 -8.06
C ALA A 158 -0.80 18.30 -7.51
N SER A 159 -1.89 17.58 -7.24
CA SER A 159 -3.07 18.12 -6.56
C SER A 159 -2.94 18.21 -5.04
N MET A 160 -1.88 17.63 -4.45
CA MET A 160 -1.63 17.60 -3.02
C MET A 160 -0.71 18.73 -2.56
N SER A 161 -0.80 19.07 -1.26
CA SER A 161 0.24 19.92 -0.66
C SER A 161 1.61 19.24 -0.73
N PRO A 162 2.72 20.02 -0.89
CA PRO A 162 4.04 19.45 -1.18
C PRO A 162 4.53 18.40 -0.18
N GLN A 163 4.26 18.61 1.13
CA GLN A 163 4.66 17.66 2.18
C GLN A 163 3.91 16.33 2.07
N VAL A 164 2.62 16.40 1.74
CA VAL A 164 1.76 15.22 1.59
C VAL A 164 2.05 14.52 0.28
N GLN A 165 2.26 15.26 -0.81
CA GLN A 165 2.72 14.71 -2.09
C GLN A 165 3.99 13.87 -1.88
N ARG A 166 4.98 14.43 -1.16
CA ARG A 166 6.23 13.72 -0.87
C ARG A 166 6.01 12.44 -0.07
N LEU A 167 5.11 12.44 0.92
CA LEU A 167 4.76 11.24 1.68
C LEU A 167 4.18 10.15 0.79
N PHE A 168 3.22 10.51 -0.06
CA PHE A 168 2.60 9.54 -0.97
C PHE A 168 3.53 9.09 -2.09
N GLU A 169 4.39 9.96 -2.62
CA GLU A 169 5.43 9.57 -3.59
C GLU A 169 6.40 8.55 -2.99
N TYR A 170 6.82 8.77 -1.73
CA TYR A 170 7.65 7.82 -0.99
C TYR A 170 6.97 6.46 -0.81
N HIS A 171 5.76 6.46 -0.27
CA HIS A 171 4.98 5.25 -0.04
C HIS A 171 4.75 4.50 -1.36
N MET A 172 4.24 5.17 -2.40
CA MET A 172 3.99 4.54 -3.69
C MET A 172 5.26 4.02 -4.38
N LEU A 173 6.40 4.66 -4.14
CA LEU A 173 7.68 4.18 -4.67
C LEU A 173 8.06 2.83 -4.05
N GLU A 174 7.95 2.69 -2.73
CA GLU A 174 8.26 1.45 -2.03
C GLU A 174 7.22 0.36 -2.31
N GLU A 175 5.93 0.69 -2.44
CA GLU A 175 4.89 -0.24 -2.89
C GLU A 175 5.16 -0.80 -4.30
N ALA A 176 5.73 0.02 -5.20
CA ALA A 176 6.15 -0.48 -6.52
C ALA A 176 7.31 -1.48 -6.44
N GLU A 177 8.09 -1.49 -5.35
CA GLU A 177 9.16 -2.44 -5.08
C GLU A 177 8.64 -3.76 -4.50
N HIS A 178 7.51 -3.74 -3.77
CA HIS A 178 6.94 -4.93 -3.12
C HIS A 178 6.30 -5.93 -4.08
N GLY A 179 6.00 -5.53 -5.30
CA GLY A 179 5.12 -6.18 -6.26
C GLY A 179 5.19 -7.70 -6.38
N ALA A 180 6.37 -8.33 -6.24
CA ALA A 180 6.49 -9.78 -6.31
C ALA A 180 6.67 -10.45 -4.94
N VAL A 181 7.25 -9.76 -3.96
CA VAL A 181 7.72 -10.35 -2.69
C VAL A 181 6.60 -11.08 -1.96
N SER A 182 5.48 -10.42 -1.72
CA SER A 182 4.34 -10.99 -0.99
C SER A 182 3.69 -12.14 -1.75
N HIS A 183 3.65 -12.08 -3.10
CA HIS A 183 3.15 -13.17 -3.92
C HIS A 183 4.11 -14.38 -3.92
N ASP A 184 5.42 -14.17 -3.93
CA ASP A 184 6.42 -15.22 -3.83
C ASP A 184 6.38 -15.90 -2.45
N ILE A 185 6.12 -15.14 -1.37
CA ILE A 185 5.86 -15.69 -0.03
C ILE A 185 4.60 -16.57 -0.04
N PHE A 186 3.51 -16.09 -0.68
CA PHE A 186 2.29 -16.90 -0.85
C PHE A 186 2.57 -18.20 -1.62
N ARG A 187 3.34 -18.14 -2.69
CA ARG A 187 3.74 -19.34 -3.46
C ARG A 187 4.56 -20.31 -2.61
N TYR A 188 5.46 -19.78 -1.78
CA TYR A 188 6.32 -20.58 -0.91
C TYR A 188 5.50 -21.36 0.12
N PHE A 189 4.61 -20.69 0.85
CA PHE A 189 3.85 -21.29 1.94
C PHE A 189 2.55 -21.98 1.51
N CYS A 190 1.87 -21.43 0.52
CA CYS A 190 0.55 -21.88 0.06
C CYS A 190 0.59 -22.62 -1.29
N GLN A 191 1.79 -22.89 -1.85
CA GLN A 191 1.99 -23.65 -3.10
C GLN A 191 1.18 -23.12 -4.27
N ASP A 192 0.98 -21.79 -4.34
CA ASP A 192 0.14 -21.11 -5.33
C ASP A 192 -1.28 -21.70 -5.48
N ASN A 193 -1.85 -22.17 -4.37
CA ASN A 193 -3.20 -22.75 -4.39
C ASN A 193 -4.23 -21.75 -4.92
N TYR A 194 -4.78 -22.05 -6.10
CA TYR A 194 -5.69 -21.17 -6.81
C TYR A 194 -6.93 -20.79 -6.00
N PHE A 195 -7.60 -21.76 -5.40
CA PHE A 195 -8.83 -21.49 -4.65
C PHE A 195 -8.56 -20.69 -3.37
N HIS A 196 -7.43 -20.95 -2.73
CA HIS A 196 -6.98 -20.18 -1.57
C HIS A 196 -6.68 -18.74 -1.97
N ARG A 197 -5.94 -18.52 -3.08
CA ARG A 197 -5.64 -17.18 -3.62
C ARG A 197 -6.91 -16.41 -3.96
N VAL A 198 -7.86 -17.04 -4.65
CA VAL A 198 -9.15 -16.41 -4.98
C VAL A 198 -9.93 -16.02 -3.73
N ARG A 199 -10.07 -16.94 -2.77
CA ARG A 199 -10.79 -16.70 -1.51
C ARG A 199 -10.18 -15.52 -0.75
N THR A 200 -8.87 -15.53 -0.54
CA THR A 200 -8.18 -14.49 0.24
C THR A 200 -8.15 -13.15 -0.49
N ALA A 201 -8.09 -13.15 -1.83
CA ALA A 201 -8.22 -11.94 -2.63
C ALA A 201 -9.59 -11.24 -2.45
N PHE A 202 -10.70 -12.00 -2.39
CA PHE A 202 -12.01 -11.41 -2.12
C PHE A 202 -12.14 -10.89 -0.69
N ILE A 203 -11.52 -11.56 0.30
CA ILE A 203 -11.49 -11.08 1.70
C ILE A 203 -10.71 -9.76 1.76
N ALA A 204 -9.50 -9.70 1.18
CA ALA A 204 -8.67 -8.50 1.12
C ALA A 204 -9.41 -7.35 0.40
N ALA A 205 -10.01 -7.61 -0.76
CA ALA A 205 -10.79 -6.61 -1.50
C ALA A 205 -11.97 -6.06 -0.67
N ARG A 206 -12.67 -6.94 0.08
CA ARG A 206 -13.73 -6.52 0.99
C ARG A 206 -13.20 -5.63 2.13
N ALA A 207 -12.05 -6.00 2.72
CA ALA A 207 -11.41 -5.22 3.78
C ALA A 207 -11.01 -3.83 3.28
N ILE A 208 -10.33 -3.75 2.13
CA ILE A 208 -9.92 -2.49 1.50
C ILE A 208 -11.13 -1.62 1.15
N ASN A 209 -12.17 -2.20 0.56
CA ASN A 209 -13.38 -1.46 0.22
C ASN A 209 -14.08 -0.88 1.47
N ARG A 210 -14.23 -1.69 2.54
CA ARG A 210 -14.78 -1.22 3.83
C ARG A 210 -13.91 -0.12 4.43
N LEU A 211 -12.59 -0.30 4.40
CA LEU A 211 -11.65 0.68 4.92
C LEU A 211 -11.77 2.00 4.16
N LEU A 212 -11.63 2.00 2.83
CA LEU A 212 -11.63 3.24 2.06
C LEU A 212 -13.00 3.91 2.04
N LEU A 213 -14.03 3.23 1.55
CA LEU A 213 -15.35 3.85 1.38
C LEU A 213 -16.09 4.04 2.70
N GLY A 214 -15.93 3.12 3.66
CA GLY A 214 -16.48 3.27 5.01
C GLY A 214 -15.88 4.46 5.74
N THR A 215 -14.55 4.63 5.67
CA THR A 215 -13.86 5.78 6.27
C THR A 215 -14.25 7.09 5.58
N VAL A 216 -14.31 7.13 4.24
CA VAL A 216 -14.80 8.33 3.51
C VAL A 216 -16.20 8.71 3.98
N ARG A 217 -17.11 7.74 4.12
CA ARG A 217 -18.45 7.99 4.62
C ARG A 217 -18.45 8.59 6.02
N ILE A 218 -17.64 8.06 6.94
CA ILE A 218 -17.52 8.57 8.31
C ILE A 218 -16.97 10.00 8.32
N LEU A 219 -15.94 10.29 7.51
CA LEU A 219 -15.39 11.64 7.39
C LEU A 219 -16.40 12.65 6.84
N VAL A 220 -17.29 12.21 5.93
CA VAL A 220 -18.39 13.04 5.44
C VAL A 220 -19.44 13.29 6.53
N GLU A 221 -19.79 12.26 7.32
CA GLU A 221 -20.81 12.38 8.38
C GLU A 221 -20.32 13.25 9.56
N ASP A 222 -19.03 13.16 9.89
CA ASP A 222 -18.45 13.84 11.06
C ASP A 222 -17.79 15.19 10.71
N GLY A 223 -17.52 15.43 9.41
CA GLY A 223 -16.88 16.65 8.94
C GLY A 223 -17.82 17.84 8.79
N PRO A 224 -17.27 19.06 8.75
CA PRO A 224 -18.06 20.29 8.58
C PRO A 224 -18.50 20.53 7.13
N ASP A 225 -18.03 19.75 6.18
CA ASP A 225 -18.20 20.02 4.75
C ASP A 225 -19.61 19.69 4.26
N LYS A 226 -20.20 20.62 3.52
CA LYS A 226 -21.46 20.38 2.82
C LYS A 226 -21.22 19.65 1.52
N ILE A 227 -21.48 18.34 1.54
CA ILE A 227 -21.31 17.49 0.37
C ILE A 227 -22.51 17.62 -0.56
N THR A 228 -22.25 17.94 -1.82
CA THR A 228 -23.25 18.08 -2.88
C THR A 228 -23.21 16.89 -3.84
N TRP A 229 -24.24 16.73 -4.68
CA TRP A 229 -24.24 15.73 -5.74
C TRP A 229 -23.05 15.89 -6.72
N ARG A 230 -22.56 17.13 -6.92
CA ARG A 230 -21.39 17.45 -7.76
C ARG A 230 -20.11 16.87 -7.18
N ASN A 231 -19.95 16.88 -5.86
CA ASN A 231 -18.82 16.25 -5.19
C ASN A 231 -18.83 14.72 -5.41
N TRP A 232 -20.00 14.08 -5.25
CA TRP A 232 -20.14 12.65 -5.54
C TRP A 232 -19.87 12.33 -7.02
N PHE A 233 -20.36 13.15 -7.95
CA PHE A 233 -20.06 12.97 -9.37
C PHE A 233 -18.55 13.05 -9.66
N ARG A 234 -17.86 14.06 -9.09
CA ARG A 234 -16.39 14.20 -9.23
C ARG A 234 -15.64 13.04 -8.61
N PHE A 235 -16.04 12.58 -7.42
CA PHE A 235 -15.46 11.44 -6.73
C PHE A 235 -15.56 10.15 -7.58
N TRP A 236 -16.73 9.84 -8.10
CA TRP A 236 -16.90 8.67 -8.95
C TRP A 236 -16.20 8.83 -10.29
N ARG A 237 -16.17 10.03 -10.86
CA ARG A 237 -15.35 10.32 -12.05
C ARG A 237 -13.86 10.11 -11.78
N TYR A 238 -13.35 10.56 -10.64
CA TYR A 238 -11.97 10.33 -10.20
C TYR A 238 -11.69 8.83 -10.04
N GLY A 239 -12.55 8.09 -9.39
CA GLY A 239 -12.38 6.66 -9.15
C GLY A 239 -12.53 5.78 -10.39
N LEU A 240 -13.46 6.11 -11.29
CA LEU A 240 -13.81 5.23 -12.42
C LEU A 240 -13.20 5.66 -13.77
N MET A 241 -12.99 6.98 -13.98
CA MET A 241 -12.55 7.50 -15.28
C MET A 241 -11.08 7.92 -15.27
N ARG A 242 -10.76 9.08 -14.71
CA ARG A 242 -9.40 9.66 -14.64
C ARG A 242 -9.16 10.25 -13.25
N PRO A 243 -8.13 9.78 -12.55
CA PRO A 243 -7.12 8.77 -12.91
C PRO A 243 -7.64 7.33 -13.01
N GLY A 244 -8.82 7.01 -12.44
CA GLY A 244 -9.45 5.70 -12.56
C GLY A 244 -9.00 4.71 -11.49
N LEU A 245 -8.83 5.18 -10.26
CA LEU A 245 -8.34 4.39 -9.12
C LEU A 245 -9.15 3.10 -8.90
N PHE A 246 -10.47 3.20 -8.76
CA PHE A 246 -11.33 2.04 -8.51
C PHE A 246 -11.38 1.11 -9.71
N ARG A 247 -11.31 1.68 -10.92
CA ARG A 247 -11.26 0.89 -12.16
C ARG A 247 -9.99 0.06 -12.23
N ILE A 248 -8.81 0.64 -11.96
CA ILE A 248 -7.56 -0.11 -12.00
C ILE A 248 -7.53 -1.21 -10.94
N MET A 249 -7.99 -0.92 -9.72
CA MET A 249 -8.09 -1.91 -8.65
C MET A 249 -8.98 -3.08 -9.04
N ALA A 250 -10.16 -2.82 -9.64
CA ALA A 250 -11.06 -3.86 -10.11
C ALA A 250 -10.42 -4.72 -11.22
N VAL A 251 -9.81 -4.08 -12.23
CA VAL A 251 -9.11 -4.79 -13.32
C VAL A 251 -7.98 -5.66 -12.78
N ARG A 252 -7.19 -5.14 -11.85
CA ARG A 252 -6.07 -5.87 -11.25
C ARG A 252 -6.53 -7.00 -10.35
N LEU A 253 -7.62 -6.82 -9.61
CA LEU A 253 -8.24 -7.91 -8.86
C LEU A 253 -8.70 -9.04 -9.80
N ILE A 254 -9.39 -8.71 -10.91
CA ILE A 254 -9.79 -9.70 -11.92
C ILE A 254 -8.56 -10.44 -12.49
N GLN A 255 -7.48 -9.73 -12.77
CA GLN A 255 -6.24 -10.35 -13.23
C GLN A 255 -5.64 -11.28 -12.16
N TYR A 256 -5.62 -10.84 -10.89
CA TYR A 256 -5.07 -11.61 -9.77
C TYR A 256 -5.85 -12.91 -9.51
N VAL A 257 -7.16 -12.90 -9.65
CA VAL A 257 -7.99 -14.10 -9.48
C VAL A 257 -8.06 -14.97 -10.75
N SER A 258 -7.40 -14.58 -11.83
CA SER A 258 -7.29 -15.42 -13.03
C SER A 258 -6.48 -16.68 -12.76
N PRO A 259 -6.89 -17.87 -13.27
CA PRO A 259 -6.07 -19.08 -13.18
C PRO A 259 -4.74 -18.97 -13.92
N PHE A 260 -4.63 -18.01 -14.83
CA PHE A 260 -3.42 -17.75 -15.63
C PHE A 260 -2.57 -16.60 -15.06
N TYR A 261 -2.89 -16.13 -13.85
CA TYR A 261 -2.15 -15.05 -13.23
C TYR A 261 -0.67 -15.40 -13.06
N ARG A 262 0.17 -14.49 -13.48
CA ARG A 262 1.62 -14.51 -13.23
C ARG A 262 2.06 -13.09 -12.88
N MET A 263 2.73 -12.95 -11.75
CA MET A 263 3.37 -11.67 -11.44
C MET A 263 4.53 -11.44 -12.42
N SER A 264 4.63 -10.24 -12.95
CA SER A 264 5.76 -9.82 -13.78
C SER A 264 6.04 -8.34 -13.58
N PHE A 265 7.30 -7.99 -13.40
CA PHE A 265 7.74 -6.61 -13.47
C PHE A 265 7.73 -6.12 -14.91
N LYS A 266 7.28 -4.89 -15.13
CA LYS A 266 7.36 -4.23 -16.44
C LYS A 266 8.65 -3.41 -16.49
N VAL A 267 9.39 -3.52 -17.60
CA VAL A 267 10.65 -2.80 -17.82
C VAL A 267 10.49 -1.28 -17.65
N GLY A 268 9.32 -0.70 -17.97
CA GLY A 268 9.05 0.73 -17.76
C GLY A 268 8.93 1.15 -16.30
N ASP A 269 8.69 0.23 -15.38
CA ASP A 269 8.48 0.52 -13.97
C ASP A 269 9.80 0.98 -13.32
N ASP A 270 10.96 0.43 -13.72
CA ASP A 270 12.28 0.82 -13.19
C ASP A 270 12.67 2.26 -13.50
N ALA A 271 12.37 2.75 -14.72
CA ALA A 271 12.67 4.14 -15.09
C ALA A 271 11.78 5.13 -14.31
N VAL A 272 10.53 4.77 -14.09
CA VAL A 272 9.59 5.54 -13.26
C VAL A 272 10.08 5.56 -11.82
N ARG A 273 10.42 4.39 -11.26
CA ARG A 273 10.96 4.25 -9.90
C ARG A 273 12.18 5.14 -9.67
N LYS A 274 13.19 5.04 -10.53
CA LYS A 274 14.41 5.84 -10.41
C LYS A 274 14.14 7.35 -10.45
N ARG A 275 13.26 7.82 -11.34
CA ARG A 275 12.90 9.25 -11.42
C ARG A 275 12.29 9.78 -10.10
N TYR A 276 11.41 8.98 -9.46
CA TYR A 276 10.82 9.39 -8.19
C TYR A 276 11.80 9.29 -7.03
N GLU A 277 12.68 8.31 -7.03
CA GLU A 277 13.76 8.18 -6.05
C GLU A 277 14.69 9.41 -6.09
N ASP A 278 15.15 9.81 -7.27
CA ASP A 278 15.97 11.01 -7.45
C ASP A 278 15.23 12.27 -6.94
N ARG A 279 13.93 12.41 -7.21
CA ARG A 279 13.10 13.52 -6.71
C ARG A 279 12.94 13.50 -5.19
N LEU A 280 12.71 12.34 -4.62
CA LEU A 280 12.50 12.15 -3.18
C LEU A 280 13.71 12.62 -2.37
N TYR A 281 14.93 12.30 -2.83
CA TYR A 281 16.15 12.72 -2.18
C TYR A 281 16.51 14.19 -2.47
N ALA A 282 16.23 14.69 -3.67
CA ALA A 282 16.46 16.10 -4.00
C ALA A 282 15.57 17.06 -3.20
N SER A 283 14.40 16.62 -2.76
CA SER A 283 13.42 17.43 -2.02
C SER A 283 13.53 17.33 -0.49
N GLN A 284 14.59 16.74 0.04
CA GLN A 284 14.82 16.67 1.49
C GLN A 284 14.99 18.08 2.09
N PRO A 285 14.35 18.39 3.23
CA PRO A 285 14.63 19.61 3.94
C PRO A 285 16.10 19.62 4.37
N VAL A 286 16.78 20.78 4.11
CA VAL A 286 18.17 20.99 4.55
C VAL A 286 18.22 20.78 6.07
N ALA A 287 19.22 20.03 6.54
CA ALA A 287 19.42 19.85 7.98
C ALA A 287 19.67 21.23 8.61
N PRO A 288 19.05 21.56 9.76
CA PRO A 288 19.33 22.79 10.49
C PRO A 288 20.79 22.84 10.96
#